data_00e436d39fb3c0195ad1dde52d4958e8
#
_entry.id   00e436d39fb3c0195ad1dde52d4958e8
#
_cell.length_a   1.000
_cell.length_b   1.000
_cell.length_c   1.000
_cell.angle_alpha   90.00
_cell.angle_beta   90.00
_cell.angle_gamma   90.00
#
_symmetry.space_group_name_H-M   'P 1'
#
loop_
_entity.id
_entity.type
_entity.pdbx_description
1 polymer ?
#
loop_
_entity_poly.entity_id
_entity_poly.type
_entity_poly.pdbx_seq_one_letter_code
_entity_poly.pdbx_strand_id
1 'polypeptide(L)'
;MSIYKLVSGILLINVFLGFSQDESTPTEIWSPVPTKINANNFTKAPSDAIILFDGKDFSNWVSQYSNETPKWKINSDGSMSVVNGTGGIKTRESFGSVQLHVEWKTSEGIRNKKPQYNSNSGVFLQQQYELQILDSYQNPTYVNGQAGSIYKQHAPLVNSSKKPGEWQSYDIIFNAPVFDKKKLIKPAFFTVFQNGVLIQNHVKVQGATTNVGLPKYNSHQNMPLVLQDHPSLPLSFRNIWIRKIDN
;
A
#
# COMPACT_ATOMS: atom_id res chain seq x y z
N MET A 1 -78.97 -28.05 36.23
CA MET A 1 -78.35 -26.74 35.92
C MET A 1 -76.88 -27.00 35.61
N SER A 2 -76.53 -27.09 34.33
CA SER A 2 -75.15 -27.44 33.88
C SER A 2 -74.65 -26.26 33.11
N ILE A 3 -73.51 -25.70 33.58
CA ILE A 3 -72.86 -24.51 33.02
C ILE A 3 -71.76 -25.02 32.10
N TYR A 4 -71.91 -24.83 30.79
CA TYR A 4 -70.88 -25.09 29.82
C TYR A 4 -69.90 -23.89 29.78
N LYS A 5 -68.64 -24.11 30.12
CA LYS A 5 -67.57 -23.12 29.90
C LYS A 5 -67.04 -23.26 28.47
N LEU A 6 -67.25 -22.20 27.73
CA LEU A 6 -66.68 -22.04 26.39
C LEU A 6 -65.20 -21.62 26.53
N VAL A 7 -64.28 -22.45 26.06
CA VAL A 7 -62.88 -22.12 25.98
C VAL A 7 -62.59 -21.66 24.56
N SER A 8 -62.39 -20.32 24.38
CA SER A 8 -61.95 -19.75 23.11
C SER A 8 -60.43 -19.97 22.97
N GLY A 9 -60.05 -20.84 22.07
CA GLY A 9 -58.67 -21.02 21.68
C GLY A 9 -58.30 -19.96 20.63
N ILE A 10 -57.35 -19.07 20.95
CA ILE A 10 -56.79 -18.11 19.99
C ILE A 10 -55.70 -18.86 19.22
N LEU A 11 -55.97 -19.13 17.95
CA LEU A 11 -55.01 -19.70 17.02
C LEU A 11 -54.05 -18.59 16.53
N LEU A 12 -52.80 -18.52 17.06
CA LEU A 12 -51.75 -17.64 16.57
C LEU A 12 -51.22 -18.21 15.26
N ILE A 13 -51.63 -17.63 14.13
CA ILE A 13 -51.07 -17.93 12.82
C ILE A 13 -49.72 -17.17 12.71
N ASN A 14 -48.60 -17.86 12.88
CA ASN A 14 -47.30 -17.36 12.52
C ASN A 14 -47.19 -17.31 10.99
N VAL A 15 -47.35 -16.14 10.40
CA VAL A 15 -47.05 -15.90 8.99
C VAL A 15 -45.52 -15.81 8.87
N PHE A 16 -44.88 -16.93 8.54
CA PHE A 16 -43.53 -16.91 7.99
C PHE A 16 -43.57 -16.25 6.61
N LEU A 17 -43.20 -14.99 6.53
CA LEU A 17 -42.83 -14.37 5.25
C LEU A 17 -41.51 -15.05 4.78
N GLY A 18 -41.64 -16.19 4.13
CA GLY A 18 -40.57 -16.78 3.37
C GLY A 18 -40.32 -15.85 2.18
N PHE A 19 -39.17 -15.16 2.17
CA PHE A 19 -38.63 -14.63 0.94
C PHE A 19 -38.33 -15.79 0.04
N SER A 20 -39.20 -16.09 -0.90
CA SER A 20 -38.95 -17.02 -1.98
C SER A 20 -37.81 -16.44 -2.80
N GLN A 21 -36.65 -17.10 -2.77
CA GLN A 21 -35.58 -16.83 -3.72
C GLN A 21 -36.10 -17.20 -5.09
N ASP A 22 -36.13 -16.27 -6.02
CA ASP A 22 -36.57 -16.54 -7.40
C ASP A 22 -35.61 -17.57 -8.01
N GLU A 23 -36.11 -18.75 -8.36
CA GLU A 23 -35.32 -19.82 -8.99
C GLU A 23 -34.75 -19.40 -10.35
N SER A 24 -35.19 -18.27 -10.90
CA SER A 24 -34.71 -17.71 -12.16
C SER A 24 -33.30 -17.06 -12.07
N THR A 25 -32.73 -16.85 -10.85
CA THR A 25 -31.44 -16.19 -10.62
C THR A 25 -30.46 -17.01 -9.78
N PRO A 26 -30.08 -18.24 -10.20
CA PRO A 26 -29.22 -19.12 -9.40
C PRO A 26 -27.80 -18.59 -9.16
N THR A 27 -27.39 -17.51 -9.84
CA THR A 27 -26.08 -16.86 -9.68
C THR A 27 -26.08 -15.72 -8.66
N GLU A 28 -27.24 -15.34 -8.10
CA GLU A 28 -27.30 -14.32 -7.08
C GLU A 28 -26.78 -14.86 -5.74
N ILE A 29 -25.82 -14.14 -5.17
CA ILE A 29 -25.22 -14.43 -3.88
C ILE A 29 -25.56 -13.27 -2.93
N TRP A 30 -26.34 -13.55 -1.88
CA TRP A 30 -26.84 -12.55 -0.95
C TRP A 30 -25.99 -12.42 0.33
N SER A 31 -25.02 -13.32 0.54
CA SER A 31 -24.17 -13.32 1.71
C SER A 31 -22.75 -13.84 1.35
N PRO A 32 -21.69 -13.29 1.96
CA PRO A 32 -21.71 -12.19 2.92
C PRO A 32 -21.98 -10.83 2.27
N VAL A 33 -22.72 -9.97 2.97
CA VAL A 33 -22.94 -8.58 2.53
C VAL A 33 -21.63 -7.80 2.74
N PRO A 34 -21.10 -7.10 1.71
CA PRO A 34 -19.89 -6.29 1.87
C PRO A 34 -20.05 -5.20 2.94
N THR A 35 -19.05 -5.05 3.79
CA THR A 35 -19.03 -4.00 4.81
C THR A 35 -19.07 -2.62 4.17
N LYS A 36 -20.01 -1.79 4.58
CA LYS A 36 -20.08 -0.40 4.12
C LYS A 36 -18.97 0.42 4.80
N ILE A 37 -18.12 1.04 4.00
CA ILE A 37 -17.10 1.98 4.45
C ILE A 37 -17.34 3.37 3.86
N ASN A 38 -16.74 4.40 4.46
CA ASN A 38 -16.67 5.72 3.87
C ASN A 38 -15.38 5.82 3.04
N ALA A 39 -15.53 5.91 1.73
CA ALA A 39 -14.40 6.01 0.81
C ALA A 39 -13.67 7.36 0.90
N ASN A 40 -14.32 8.38 1.50
CA ASN A 40 -13.86 9.77 1.47
C ASN A 40 -13.61 10.28 0.04
N ASN A 41 -12.80 11.32 -0.10
CA ASN A 41 -12.29 11.75 -1.40
C ASN A 41 -10.83 11.26 -1.56
N PHE A 42 -10.30 11.33 -2.77
CA PHE A 42 -8.95 10.82 -3.09
C PHE A 42 -7.81 11.41 -2.25
N THR A 43 -8.06 12.47 -1.49
CA THR A 43 -7.07 13.13 -0.62
C THR A 43 -7.11 12.67 0.83
N LYS A 44 -8.07 11.83 1.21
CA LYS A 44 -8.25 11.33 2.57
C LYS A 44 -8.36 9.81 2.57
N ALA A 45 -7.76 9.20 3.59
CA ALA A 45 -7.85 7.76 3.81
C ALA A 45 -9.30 7.29 3.95
N PRO A 46 -9.67 6.13 3.38
CA PRO A 46 -10.96 5.50 3.65
C PRO A 46 -11.08 5.12 5.14
N SER A 47 -12.33 4.98 5.62
CA SER A 47 -12.60 4.83 7.05
C SER A 47 -12.07 3.55 7.69
N ASP A 48 -11.71 2.55 6.89
CA ASP A 48 -11.11 1.27 7.30
C ASP A 48 -9.58 1.22 7.10
N ALA A 49 -8.96 2.34 6.74
CA ALA A 49 -7.52 2.43 6.59
C ALA A 49 -6.80 2.65 7.91
N ILE A 50 -5.62 2.07 8.02
CA ILE A 50 -4.64 2.38 9.06
C ILE A 50 -3.83 3.59 8.60
N ILE A 51 -3.89 4.68 9.36
CA ILE A 51 -3.09 5.87 9.07
C ILE A 51 -1.67 5.61 9.54
N LEU A 52 -0.74 5.57 8.61
CA LEU A 52 0.68 5.39 8.93
C LEU A 52 1.38 6.72 9.21
N PHE A 53 0.99 7.80 8.50
CA PHE A 53 1.52 9.14 8.75
C PHE A 53 0.53 10.22 8.31
N ASP A 54 0.14 11.08 9.25
CA ASP A 54 -0.81 12.20 9.04
C ASP A 54 -0.19 13.58 9.34
N GLY A 55 1.14 13.63 9.50
CA GLY A 55 1.86 14.88 9.75
C GLY A 55 2.13 15.20 11.23
N LYS A 56 1.67 14.38 12.18
CA LYS A 56 1.78 14.69 13.61
C LYS A 56 3.05 14.14 14.24
N ASP A 57 3.32 12.85 14.06
CA ASP A 57 4.42 12.17 14.73
C ASP A 57 4.86 10.89 13.99
N PHE A 58 5.85 10.21 14.55
CA PHE A 58 6.36 8.93 14.09
C PHE A 58 5.82 7.73 14.89
N SER A 59 4.65 7.83 15.52
CA SER A 59 4.12 6.78 16.42
C SER A 59 4.05 5.40 15.75
N ASN A 60 3.77 5.34 14.43
CA ASN A 60 3.72 4.11 13.65
C ASN A 60 5.07 3.70 13.03
N TRP A 61 6.14 4.46 13.25
CA TRP A 61 7.44 4.27 12.62
C TRP A 61 8.56 4.10 13.62
N VAL A 62 9.58 3.38 13.21
CA VAL A 62 10.88 3.29 13.89
C VAL A 62 12.00 3.39 12.87
N SER A 63 13.21 3.68 13.33
CA SER A 63 14.41 3.57 12.50
C SER A 63 14.51 2.15 11.91
N GLN A 64 14.92 2.05 10.66
CA GLN A 64 14.96 0.76 9.93
C GLN A 64 15.80 -0.30 10.64
N TYR A 65 16.91 0.08 11.25
CA TYR A 65 17.90 -0.81 11.85
C TYR A 65 17.81 -0.88 13.38
N SER A 66 16.91 -0.12 13.99
CA SER A 66 16.66 -0.15 15.44
C SER A 66 15.17 0.03 15.72
N ASN A 67 14.78 0.02 16.99
CA ASN A 67 13.41 0.34 17.42
C ASN A 67 13.28 1.78 17.94
N GLU A 68 14.29 2.62 17.70
CA GLU A 68 14.32 4.02 18.12
C GLU A 68 13.41 4.87 17.23
N THR A 69 13.05 6.05 17.75
CA THR A 69 12.32 7.06 16.98
C THR A 69 13.14 7.47 15.74
N PRO A 70 12.51 7.60 14.55
CA PRO A 70 13.19 8.08 13.36
C PRO A 70 13.83 9.45 13.56
N LYS A 71 14.99 9.67 12.96
CA LYS A 71 15.69 10.97 12.93
C LYS A 71 15.27 11.84 11.73
N TRP A 72 14.26 11.44 10.98
CA TRP A 72 13.67 12.23 9.91
C TRP A 72 12.96 13.46 10.50
N LYS A 73 12.79 14.50 9.69
CA LYS A 73 12.22 15.77 10.15
C LYS A 73 10.74 15.86 9.78
N ILE A 74 9.89 16.21 10.74
CA ILE A 74 8.51 16.63 10.47
C ILE A 74 8.53 18.14 10.17
N ASN A 75 7.95 18.52 9.04
CA ASN A 75 7.90 19.89 8.56
C ASN A 75 6.61 20.59 9.02
N SER A 76 6.60 21.92 8.95
CA SER A 76 5.43 22.72 9.33
C SER A 76 4.21 22.53 8.43
N ASP A 77 4.39 22.00 7.22
CA ASP A 77 3.32 21.68 6.28
C ASP A 77 2.71 20.27 6.52
N GLY A 78 3.10 19.58 7.60
CA GLY A 78 2.64 18.23 7.92
C GLY A 78 3.28 17.13 7.07
N SER A 79 4.33 17.43 6.30
CA SER A 79 5.13 16.39 5.64
C SER A 79 6.29 15.94 6.52
N MET A 80 6.92 14.80 6.19
CA MET A 80 8.20 14.39 6.75
C MET A 80 9.27 14.37 5.67
N SER A 81 10.48 14.84 5.99
CA SER A 81 11.62 14.83 5.07
C SER A 81 12.68 13.84 5.51
N VAL A 82 13.27 13.17 4.53
CA VAL A 82 14.47 12.36 4.74
C VAL A 82 15.61 13.24 5.23
N VAL A 83 16.28 12.81 6.28
CA VAL A 83 17.54 13.39 6.75
C VAL A 83 18.65 12.42 6.37
N ASN A 84 19.39 12.75 5.33
CA ASN A 84 20.40 11.88 4.74
C ASN A 84 21.40 11.34 5.77
N GLY A 85 21.69 10.05 5.68
CA GLY A 85 22.65 9.36 6.55
C GLY A 85 22.08 8.96 7.92
N THR A 86 20.80 9.18 8.17
CA THR A 86 20.15 8.73 9.42
C THR A 86 19.53 7.35 9.32
N GLY A 87 19.51 6.79 8.12
CA GLY A 87 18.89 5.51 7.77
C GLY A 87 17.41 5.61 7.41
N GLY A 88 16.92 4.59 6.73
CA GLY A 88 15.51 4.46 6.41
C GLY A 88 14.63 4.29 7.66
N ILE A 89 13.33 4.36 7.45
CA ILE A 89 12.34 4.13 8.50
C ILE A 89 11.44 2.94 8.13
N LYS A 90 10.97 2.21 9.14
CA LYS A 90 10.05 1.08 8.94
C LYS A 90 8.83 1.21 9.84
N THR A 91 7.71 0.65 9.40
CA THR A 91 6.52 0.57 10.25
C THR A 91 6.75 -0.36 11.43
N ARG A 92 6.09 -0.08 12.57
CA ARG A 92 6.08 -1.00 13.72
C ARG A 92 5.30 -2.26 13.41
N GLU A 93 4.22 -2.12 12.65
CA GLU A 93 3.37 -3.23 12.22
C GLU A 93 3.92 -3.87 10.94
N SER A 94 3.73 -5.18 10.81
CA SER A 94 4.05 -5.99 9.63
C SER A 94 2.81 -6.23 8.79
N PHE A 95 2.95 -6.21 7.47
CA PHE A 95 1.84 -6.32 6.53
C PHE A 95 2.04 -7.45 5.53
N GLY A 96 0.93 -8.08 5.14
CA GLY A 96 0.83 -9.03 4.03
C GLY A 96 0.41 -8.34 2.74
N SER A 97 -0.68 -8.82 2.12
CA SER A 97 -1.30 -8.15 0.97
C SER A 97 -2.00 -6.86 1.41
N VAL A 98 -1.81 -5.79 0.64
CA VAL A 98 -2.28 -4.46 1.03
C VAL A 98 -2.67 -3.60 -0.16
N GLN A 99 -3.56 -2.64 0.12
CA GLN A 99 -3.68 -1.39 -0.61
C GLN A 99 -2.90 -0.33 0.18
N LEU A 100 -1.96 0.36 -0.46
CA LEU A 100 -1.13 1.40 0.15
C LEU A 100 -1.20 2.68 -0.67
N HIS A 101 -1.41 3.79 0.00
CA HIS A 101 -1.28 5.13 -0.56
C HIS A 101 -0.08 5.84 0.05
N VAL A 102 0.73 6.48 -0.78
CA VAL A 102 1.89 7.28 -0.36
C VAL A 102 1.99 8.51 -1.24
N GLU A 103 2.01 9.70 -0.61
CA GLU A 103 2.39 10.92 -1.32
C GLU A 103 3.87 11.25 -1.06
N TRP A 104 4.57 11.65 -2.12
CA TRP A 104 5.98 12.00 -2.05
C TRP A 104 6.32 13.19 -2.95
N LYS A 105 7.41 13.89 -2.63
CA LYS A 105 7.85 15.09 -3.35
C LYS A 105 9.36 15.11 -3.43
N THR A 106 9.89 15.20 -4.66
CA THR A 106 11.33 15.34 -4.91
C THR A 106 11.80 16.76 -4.62
N SER A 107 13.11 16.91 -4.32
CA SER A 107 13.72 18.20 -4.05
C SER A 107 13.81 19.08 -5.31
N GLU A 108 13.59 20.37 -5.15
CA GLU A 108 13.85 21.40 -6.18
C GLU A 108 15.33 21.76 -6.28
N GLY A 109 16.20 21.14 -5.50
CA GLY A 109 17.64 21.42 -5.51
C GLY A 109 18.33 21.15 -6.85
N ILE A 110 19.56 21.62 -6.97
CA ILE A 110 20.39 21.41 -8.17
C ILE A 110 20.60 19.91 -8.37
N ARG A 111 20.21 19.43 -9.55
CA ARG A 111 20.35 18.01 -9.90
C ARG A 111 21.79 17.55 -9.91
N ASN A 112 22.01 16.35 -9.39
CA ASN A 112 23.26 15.64 -9.50
C ASN A 112 23.50 15.19 -10.96
N LYS A 113 24.75 15.22 -11.42
CA LYS A 113 25.15 14.67 -12.73
C LYS A 113 24.90 13.16 -12.85
N LYS A 114 24.85 12.44 -11.73
CA LYS A 114 24.49 11.02 -11.70
C LYS A 114 22.96 10.91 -11.52
N PRO A 115 22.21 10.44 -12.53
CA PRO A 115 20.75 10.47 -12.51
C PRO A 115 20.12 9.79 -11.28
N GLN A 116 20.70 8.69 -10.81
CA GLN A 116 20.23 7.94 -9.64
C GLN A 116 20.48 8.62 -8.28
N TYR A 117 21.08 9.83 -8.28
CA TYR A 117 21.29 10.64 -7.07
C TYR A 117 20.36 11.84 -6.99
N ASN A 118 19.29 11.86 -7.80
CA ASN A 118 18.28 12.92 -7.82
C ASN A 118 17.03 12.47 -7.07
N SER A 119 16.95 12.76 -5.77
CA SER A 119 15.83 12.40 -4.89
C SER A 119 15.48 10.92 -4.98
N ASN A 120 16.47 10.06 -4.82
CA ASN A 120 16.31 8.62 -4.82
C ASN A 120 15.80 8.12 -3.47
N SER A 121 14.84 7.22 -3.51
CA SER A 121 14.30 6.48 -2.37
C SER A 121 13.58 5.23 -2.88
N GLY A 122 13.02 4.44 -1.97
CA GLY A 122 12.19 3.29 -2.30
C GLY A 122 11.10 3.07 -1.26
N VAL A 123 9.96 2.60 -1.74
CA VAL A 123 8.88 2.03 -0.91
C VAL A 123 9.05 0.52 -0.93
N PHE A 124 9.53 -0.05 0.17
CA PHE A 124 9.77 -1.49 0.25
C PHE A 124 8.60 -2.19 0.94
N LEU A 125 7.79 -2.91 0.17
CA LEU A 125 6.78 -3.81 0.71
C LEU A 125 7.48 -5.02 1.33
N GLN A 126 7.09 -5.35 2.56
CA GLN A 126 7.69 -6.44 3.35
C GLN A 126 9.23 -6.38 3.42
N GLN A 127 9.82 -5.17 3.44
CA GLN A 127 11.28 -4.94 3.46
C GLN A 127 12.05 -5.60 2.30
N GLN A 128 11.37 -6.20 1.35
CA GLN A 128 11.95 -7.04 0.29
C GLN A 128 11.72 -6.47 -1.11
N TYR A 129 10.55 -5.90 -1.36
CA TYR A 129 10.06 -5.63 -2.71
C TYR A 129 9.92 -4.13 -2.92
N GLU A 130 10.84 -3.57 -3.69
CA GLU A 130 10.98 -2.12 -3.86
C GLU A 130 10.16 -1.60 -5.04
N LEU A 131 9.31 -0.63 -4.76
CA LEU A 131 8.80 0.32 -5.73
C LEU A 131 9.67 1.57 -5.67
N GLN A 132 10.38 1.85 -6.76
CA GLN A 132 11.36 2.94 -6.86
C GLN A 132 10.71 4.32 -6.77
N ILE A 133 11.34 5.21 -6.01
CA ILE A 133 11.12 6.65 -6.04
C ILE A 133 12.38 7.34 -6.58
N LEU A 134 12.21 8.24 -7.53
CA LEU A 134 13.29 9.02 -8.14
C LEU A 134 12.72 10.31 -8.72
N ASP A 135 13.49 11.39 -8.78
CA ASP A 135 13.18 12.45 -9.72
C ASP A 135 13.38 11.93 -11.15
N SER A 136 12.29 11.50 -11.78
CA SER A 136 12.27 10.98 -13.16
C SER A 136 11.75 11.99 -14.18
N TYR A 137 11.45 13.23 -13.75
CA TYR A 137 11.05 14.28 -14.67
C TYR A 137 12.26 14.78 -15.47
N GLN A 138 12.31 14.45 -16.78
CA GLN A 138 13.45 14.81 -17.65
C GLN A 138 14.83 14.39 -17.05
N ASN A 139 14.89 13.21 -16.44
CA ASN A 139 16.10 12.68 -15.83
C ASN A 139 16.42 11.29 -16.44
N PRO A 140 17.13 11.24 -17.57
CA PRO A 140 17.40 10.00 -18.27
C PRO A 140 18.28 9.07 -17.43
N THR A 141 17.80 7.86 -17.20
CA THR A 141 18.51 6.77 -16.51
C THR A 141 18.06 5.43 -17.09
N TYR A 142 18.57 4.31 -16.56
CA TYR A 142 18.08 3.00 -16.98
C TYR A 142 16.58 2.85 -16.64
N VAL A 143 15.81 2.30 -17.59
CA VAL A 143 14.36 2.34 -17.59
C VAL A 143 13.72 1.63 -16.39
N ASN A 144 14.32 0.54 -15.91
CA ASN A 144 13.87 -0.21 -14.73
C ASN A 144 14.45 0.30 -13.39
N GLY A 145 14.95 1.52 -13.36
CA GLY A 145 15.38 2.25 -12.16
C GLY A 145 14.77 3.65 -12.08
N GLN A 146 13.77 3.94 -12.93
CA GLN A 146 12.98 5.17 -12.84
C GLN A 146 11.91 5.07 -11.75
N ALA A 147 11.31 6.20 -11.40
CA ALA A 147 10.14 6.21 -10.50
C ALA A 147 9.07 5.25 -11.01
N GLY A 148 8.49 4.47 -10.10
CA GLY A 148 7.47 3.46 -10.42
C GLY A 148 7.98 2.14 -10.96
N SER A 149 9.30 1.96 -11.11
CA SER A 149 9.88 0.65 -11.39
C SER A 149 9.73 -0.30 -10.20
N ILE A 150 9.43 -1.57 -10.45
CA ILE A 150 9.87 -2.62 -9.53
C ILE A 150 11.37 -2.75 -9.75
N TYR A 151 12.15 -2.18 -8.83
CA TYR A 151 13.54 -1.82 -9.05
C TYR A 151 14.38 -2.94 -9.65
N LYS A 152 14.98 -2.64 -10.81
CA LYS A 152 15.78 -3.54 -11.65
C LYS A 152 15.06 -4.81 -12.13
N GLN A 153 13.73 -4.89 -11.95
CA GLN A 153 12.93 -6.03 -12.43
C GLN A 153 11.97 -5.62 -13.55
N HIS A 154 11.16 -4.57 -13.34
CA HIS A 154 10.17 -4.10 -14.29
C HIS A 154 10.20 -2.57 -14.41
N ALA A 155 10.31 -2.07 -15.63
CA ALA A 155 10.11 -0.65 -15.91
C ALA A 155 8.62 -0.27 -15.78
N PRO A 156 8.29 1.00 -15.45
CA PRO A 156 6.91 1.46 -15.54
C PRO A 156 6.44 1.48 -16.99
N LEU A 157 5.12 1.31 -17.20
CA LEU A 157 4.49 1.36 -18.53
C LEU A 157 4.66 2.73 -19.19
N VAL A 158 4.61 3.79 -18.39
CA VAL A 158 4.78 5.18 -18.81
C VAL A 158 5.47 5.97 -17.68
N ASN A 159 6.11 7.08 -18.02
CA ASN A 159 6.63 8.04 -17.05
C ASN A 159 5.58 9.14 -16.78
N SER A 160 4.88 9.08 -15.66
CA SER A 160 3.89 10.06 -15.22
C SER A 160 4.41 11.00 -14.14
N SER A 161 5.75 11.13 -14.03
CA SER A 161 6.40 11.96 -13.01
C SER A 161 6.12 13.45 -13.24
N LYS A 162 5.79 14.15 -12.15
CA LYS A 162 5.67 15.60 -12.10
C LYS A 162 7.04 16.24 -11.90
N LYS A 163 7.10 17.57 -12.06
CA LYS A 163 8.32 18.36 -11.83
C LYS A 163 8.81 18.22 -10.38
N PRO A 164 10.13 18.39 -10.14
CA PRO A 164 10.65 18.56 -8.78
C PRO A 164 9.87 19.62 -8.01
N GLY A 165 9.65 19.40 -6.72
CA GLY A 165 8.85 20.29 -5.86
C GLY A 165 7.34 20.04 -5.90
N GLU A 166 6.81 19.32 -6.87
CA GLU A 166 5.40 18.96 -6.92
C GLU A 166 5.13 17.64 -6.18
N TRP A 167 4.01 17.60 -5.43
CA TRP A 167 3.53 16.38 -4.79
C TRP A 167 3.04 15.37 -5.82
N GLN A 168 3.48 14.14 -5.64
CA GLN A 168 3.12 12.96 -6.43
C GLN A 168 2.53 11.90 -5.52
N SER A 169 1.75 10.97 -6.07
CA SER A 169 1.19 9.85 -5.32
C SER A 169 1.51 8.51 -5.96
N TYR A 170 1.65 7.50 -5.13
CA TYR A 170 1.49 6.11 -5.49
C TYR A 170 0.25 5.55 -4.81
N ASP A 171 -0.59 4.88 -5.61
CA ASP A 171 -1.66 4.00 -5.16
C ASP A 171 -1.26 2.58 -5.57
N ILE A 172 -1.00 1.74 -4.58
CA ILE A 172 -0.35 0.43 -4.75
C ILE A 172 -1.29 -0.65 -4.27
N ILE A 173 -1.56 -1.65 -5.11
CA ILE A 173 -2.11 -2.94 -4.70
C ILE A 173 -0.95 -3.92 -4.71
N PHE A 174 -0.59 -4.41 -3.56
CA PHE A 174 0.45 -5.42 -3.39
C PHE A 174 -0.17 -6.73 -2.92
N ASN A 175 0.01 -7.78 -3.71
CA ASN A 175 -0.31 -9.14 -3.30
C ASN A 175 0.99 -9.79 -2.80
N ALA A 176 1.01 -10.12 -1.52
CA ALA A 176 2.17 -10.73 -0.87
C ALA A 176 2.45 -12.14 -1.42
N PRO A 177 3.71 -12.58 -1.44
CA PRO A 177 4.03 -13.95 -1.81
C PRO A 177 3.51 -14.92 -0.74
N VAL A 178 3.16 -16.12 -1.18
CA VAL A 178 2.74 -17.20 -0.29
C VAL A 178 3.81 -18.28 -0.30
N PHE A 179 4.23 -18.69 0.89
CA PHE A 179 5.18 -19.79 1.09
C PHE A 179 4.54 -20.94 1.86
N ASP A 180 4.85 -22.15 1.45
CA ASP A 180 4.71 -23.34 2.29
C ASP A 180 6.09 -23.73 2.79
N LYS A 181 6.34 -23.54 4.09
CA LYS A 181 7.67 -23.66 4.71
C LYS A 181 8.70 -22.79 3.98
N LYS A 182 9.59 -23.39 3.20
CA LYS A 182 10.61 -22.69 2.41
C LYS A 182 10.28 -22.59 0.91
N LYS A 183 9.18 -23.24 0.47
CA LYS A 183 8.81 -23.28 -0.95
C LYS A 183 7.88 -22.12 -1.31
N LEU A 184 8.19 -21.39 -2.35
CA LEU A 184 7.30 -20.39 -2.94
C LEU A 184 6.10 -21.10 -3.59
N ILE A 185 4.87 -20.77 -3.16
CA ILE A 185 3.61 -21.27 -3.73
C ILE A 185 3.01 -20.24 -4.67
N LYS A 186 2.97 -18.97 -4.26
CA LYS A 186 2.52 -17.85 -5.09
C LYS A 186 3.56 -16.73 -5.02
N PRO A 187 4.01 -16.16 -6.15
CA PRO A 187 4.89 -14.99 -6.15
C PRO A 187 4.14 -13.73 -5.72
N ALA A 188 4.88 -12.67 -5.39
CA ALA A 188 4.30 -11.36 -5.17
C ALA A 188 3.88 -10.71 -6.49
N PHE A 189 2.86 -9.81 -6.42
CA PHE A 189 2.43 -9.00 -7.56
C PHE A 189 2.24 -7.55 -7.15
N PHE A 190 2.48 -6.65 -8.10
CA PHE A 190 2.17 -5.22 -7.98
C PHE A 190 1.18 -4.77 -9.05
N THR A 191 0.20 -3.99 -8.63
CA THR A 191 -0.53 -3.05 -9.49
C THR A 191 -0.32 -1.67 -8.91
N VAL A 192 0.16 -0.71 -9.73
CA VAL A 192 0.54 0.61 -9.24
C VAL A 192 0.00 1.69 -10.15
N PHE A 193 -0.62 2.70 -9.53
CA PHE A 193 -0.94 3.96 -10.16
C PHE A 193 0.00 5.04 -9.62
N GLN A 194 0.59 5.83 -10.50
CA GLN A 194 1.32 7.05 -10.15
C GLN A 194 0.53 8.25 -10.67
N ASN A 195 0.17 9.15 -9.77
CA ASN A 195 -0.63 10.33 -10.10
C ASN A 195 -1.95 9.98 -10.84
N GLY A 196 -2.57 8.85 -10.48
CA GLY A 196 -3.78 8.33 -11.12
C GLY A 196 -3.56 7.56 -12.43
N VAL A 197 -2.31 7.48 -12.93
CA VAL A 197 -1.97 6.76 -14.16
C VAL A 197 -1.45 5.36 -13.84
N LEU A 198 -2.00 4.32 -14.47
CA LEU A 198 -1.54 2.93 -14.32
C LEU A 198 -0.12 2.80 -14.88
N ILE A 199 0.83 2.43 -14.03
CA ILE A 199 2.26 2.27 -14.38
C ILE A 199 2.77 0.84 -14.20
N GLN A 200 2.12 0.03 -13.36
CA GLN A 200 2.38 -1.41 -13.22
C GLN A 200 1.03 -2.14 -13.21
N ASN A 201 0.81 -3.07 -14.14
CA ASN A 201 -0.45 -3.79 -14.28
C ASN A 201 -0.29 -5.26 -13.87
N HIS A 202 -0.53 -5.56 -12.60
CA HIS A 202 -0.47 -6.92 -12.04
C HIS A 202 0.83 -7.65 -12.41
N VAL A 203 1.97 -6.97 -12.26
CA VAL A 203 3.27 -7.53 -12.64
C VAL A 203 3.78 -8.50 -11.58
N LYS A 204 4.26 -9.66 -12.03
CA LYS A 204 4.87 -10.67 -11.18
C LYS A 204 6.27 -10.24 -10.75
N VAL A 205 6.52 -10.13 -9.44
CA VAL A 205 7.84 -9.87 -8.88
C VAL A 205 8.73 -11.12 -9.04
N GLN A 206 9.99 -10.92 -9.38
CA GLN A 206 10.94 -12.03 -9.59
C GLN A 206 11.62 -12.48 -8.29
N GLY A 207 11.53 -11.69 -7.22
CA GLY A 207 12.13 -11.95 -5.91
C GLY A 207 12.47 -10.66 -5.16
N ALA A 208 13.16 -10.77 -4.05
CA ALA A 208 13.64 -9.62 -3.28
C ALA A 208 14.48 -8.68 -4.15
N THR A 209 14.28 -7.37 -3.98
CA THR A 209 15.06 -6.35 -4.67
C THR A 209 16.54 -6.49 -4.33
N THR A 210 17.39 -6.42 -5.35
CA THR A 210 18.83 -6.41 -5.19
C THR A 210 19.48 -5.40 -6.13
N ASN A 211 20.55 -4.74 -5.65
CA ASN A 211 21.33 -3.85 -6.49
C ASN A 211 22.28 -4.62 -7.42
N VAL A 212 22.75 -5.79 -7.00
CA VAL A 212 23.69 -6.64 -7.74
C VAL A 212 23.17 -8.08 -7.73
N GLY A 213 23.27 -8.76 -8.87
CA GLY A 213 22.83 -10.14 -9.06
C GLY A 213 21.35 -10.25 -9.45
N LEU A 214 20.82 -11.46 -9.41
CA LEU A 214 19.46 -11.76 -9.77
C LEU A 214 18.55 -11.77 -8.54
N PRO A 215 17.31 -11.25 -8.64
CA PRO A 215 16.34 -11.32 -7.56
C PRO A 215 16.03 -12.78 -7.21
N LYS A 216 15.83 -13.06 -5.91
CA LYS A 216 15.50 -14.38 -5.41
C LYS A 216 14.45 -14.28 -4.32
N TYR A 217 13.56 -15.25 -4.27
CA TYR A 217 12.65 -15.43 -3.15
C TYR A 217 13.34 -16.20 -2.02
N ASN A 218 13.35 -15.61 -0.83
CA ASN A 218 13.61 -16.29 0.43
C ASN A 218 12.32 -16.32 1.21
N SER A 219 11.99 -17.46 1.82
CA SER A 219 10.78 -17.59 2.63
C SER A 219 10.80 -16.61 3.80
N HIS A 220 9.72 -15.88 3.96
CA HIS A 220 9.50 -14.94 5.07
C HIS A 220 8.02 -14.87 5.43
N GLN A 221 7.72 -14.34 6.59
CA GLN A 221 6.37 -13.98 7.03
C GLN A 221 6.05 -12.52 6.62
N ASN A 222 4.91 -12.03 7.06
CA ASN A 222 4.60 -10.61 6.95
C ASN A 222 5.71 -9.78 7.61
N MET A 223 6.13 -8.71 6.95
CA MET A 223 7.21 -7.83 7.40
C MET A 223 6.78 -6.36 7.29
N PRO A 224 7.47 -5.45 7.99
CA PRO A 224 7.19 -4.02 7.91
C PRO A 224 7.30 -3.44 6.49
N LEU A 225 6.60 -2.33 6.26
CA LEU A 225 6.86 -1.40 5.17
C LEU A 225 8.12 -0.59 5.50
N VAL A 226 8.97 -0.30 4.51
CA VAL A 226 10.15 0.57 4.67
C VAL A 226 10.11 1.72 3.68
N LEU A 227 10.49 2.92 4.15
CA LEU A 227 10.86 4.06 3.32
C LEU A 227 12.38 4.25 3.43
N GLN A 228 13.03 4.31 2.27
CA GLN A 228 14.50 4.31 2.20
C GLN A 228 15.08 5.71 2.39
N ASP A 229 16.17 5.79 3.15
CA ASP A 229 17.16 6.88 3.08
C ASP A 229 18.27 6.46 2.09
N HIS A 230 18.35 7.16 0.97
CA HIS A 230 19.42 6.99 -0.02
C HIS A 230 20.30 8.24 -0.05
N PRO A 231 21.64 8.12 -0.18
CA PRO A 231 22.55 9.27 -0.21
C PRO A 231 22.38 10.08 -1.52
N SER A 232 21.31 10.82 -1.61
CA SER A 232 20.88 11.62 -2.77
C SER A 232 20.29 12.95 -2.32
N LEU A 233 19.75 13.76 -3.24
CA LEU A 233 18.92 14.90 -2.85
C LEU A 233 17.75 14.40 -1.98
N PRO A 234 17.48 15.02 -0.83
CA PRO A 234 16.42 14.57 0.07
C PRO A 234 15.04 14.73 -0.59
N LEU A 235 14.10 13.96 -0.13
CA LEU A 235 12.70 14.05 -0.54
C LEU A 235 11.78 14.07 0.68
N SER A 236 10.52 14.37 0.44
CA SER A 236 9.51 14.44 1.51
C SER A 236 8.35 13.50 1.23
N PHE A 237 7.72 13.05 2.32
CA PHE A 237 6.53 12.20 2.30
C PHE A 237 5.41 12.82 3.10
N ARG A 238 4.16 12.49 2.75
CA ARG A 238 2.96 12.83 3.53
C ARG A 238 1.81 11.88 3.19
N ASN A 239 0.71 11.96 3.92
CA ASN A 239 -0.54 11.26 3.65
C ASN A 239 -0.30 9.78 3.32
N ILE A 240 0.23 9.03 4.30
CA ILE A 240 0.54 7.61 4.13
C ILE A 240 -0.51 6.80 4.88
N TRP A 241 -1.24 5.96 4.17
CA TRP A 241 -2.21 5.04 4.76
C TRP A 241 -2.24 3.70 4.06
N ILE A 242 -2.67 2.67 4.77
CA ILE A 242 -2.66 1.29 4.31
C ILE A 242 -3.96 0.57 4.71
N ARG A 243 -4.43 -0.29 3.84
CA ARG A 243 -5.52 -1.25 4.13
C ARG A 243 -4.99 -2.66 3.92
N LYS A 244 -5.29 -3.56 4.85
CA LYS A 244 -5.03 -4.98 4.66
C LYS A 244 -6.04 -5.53 3.66
N ILE A 245 -5.56 -6.35 2.72
CA ILE A 245 -6.39 -7.07 1.77
C ILE A 245 -6.36 -8.53 2.20
N ASP A 246 -7.44 -8.97 2.83
CA ASP A 246 -7.64 -10.38 3.14
C ASP A 246 -8.15 -11.05 1.86
N ASN A 247 -7.39 -12.00 1.33
CA ASN A 247 -7.77 -12.84 0.19
C ASN A 247 -8.30 -14.18 0.70
#